data_eb88306d2d75e7ddfc8faff975403d98
#
_entry.id   eb88306d2d75e7ddfc8faff975403d98
#
_cell.length_a   1.000
_cell.length_b   1.000
_cell.length_c   1.000
_cell.angle_alpha   90.00
_cell.angle_beta   90.00
_cell.angle_gamma   90.00
#
_symmetry.space_group_name_H-M   'P 1'
#
loop_
_entity.id
_entity.type
_entity.pdbx_description
1 polymer ?
#
loop_
_entity_poly.entity_id
_entity_poly.type
_entity_poly.pdbx_seq_one_letter_code
_entity_poly.pdbx_strand_id
1 'polypeptide(L)'
;MEKLDDMEELDGKKKLIPLLILILLFFLLIVYGYITFGDENVSQEESLTKTHKCEMLKEDIEEQSFRSGYGEVEKIFYSPKKNSCLYVGKNESYITDINDVSYILVDYYTKEEMKRTSIISLDEDKALKESDFWLAVDKYTE
;
A
#
# COMPACT_ATOMS: atom_id res chain seq x y z
N MET A 1 68.61 29.09 8.67
CA MET A 1 68.25 27.68 8.91
C MET A 1 66.73 27.48 9.14
N GLU A 2 65.87 28.44 8.76
CA GLU A 2 64.46 28.50 9.11
C GLU A 2 63.47 28.20 7.91
N LYS A 3 64.02 27.91 6.73
CA LYS A 3 63.21 27.75 5.49
C LYS A 3 62.93 26.30 5.08
N LEU A 4 63.49 25.32 5.77
CA LEU A 4 63.31 23.91 5.43
C LEU A 4 62.14 23.24 6.18
N ASP A 5 61.77 23.74 7.36
CA ASP A 5 60.67 23.18 8.17
C ASP A 5 59.29 23.47 7.60
N ASP A 6 59.12 24.63 6.93
CA ASP A 6 57.82 25.01 6.30
C ASP A 6 57.43 24.18 5.05
N MET A 7 58.41 23.56 4.39
CA MET A 7 58.14 22.76 3.19
C MET A 7 57.68 21.34 3.50
N GLU A 8 58.07 20.72 4.61
CA GLU A 8 57.61 19.39 5.02
C GLU A 8 56.18 19.41 5.55
N GLU A 9 55.77 20.47 6.26
CA GLU A 9 54.40 20.61 6.77
C GLU A 9 53.37 20.82 5.65
N LEU A 10 53.75 21.45 4.54
CA LEU A 10 52.87 21.69 3.39
C LEU A 10 52.60 20.41 2.57
N ASP A 11 53.55 19.49 2.51
CA ASP A 11 53.42 18.23 1.75
C ASP A 11 52.59 17.21 2.52
N GLY A 12 52.64 17.20 3.85
CA GLY A 12 51.76 16.41 4.70
C GLY A 12 50.28 16.81 4.57
N LYS A 13 49.98 18.10 4.51
CA LYS A 13 48.60 18.61 4.34
C LYS A 13 48.02 18.31 2.95
N LYS A 14 48.84 18.32 1.89
CA LYS A 14 48.40 17.96 0.52
C LYS A 14 48.02 16.50 0.39
N LYS A 15 48.60 15.58 1.16
CA LYS A 15 48.27 14.15 1.16
C LYS A 15 47.03 13.82 2.03
N LEU A 16 46.74 14.67 3.02
CA LEU A 16 45.58 14.48 3.91
C LEU A 16 44.24 14.84 3.24
N ILE A 17 44.25 15.83 2.35
CA ILE A 17 43.04 16.30 1.68
C ILE A 17 42.34 15.20 0.87
N PRO A 18 43.04 14.43 -0.02
CA PRO A 18 42.38 13.38 -0.79
C PRO A 18 41.86 12.22 0.10
N LEU A 19 42.56 11.95 1.23
CA LEU A 19 42.08 10.94 2.19
C LEU A 19 40.80 11.37 2.89
N LEU A 20 40.68 12.63 3.29
CA LEU A 20 39.47 13.19 3.89
C LEU A 20 38.31 13.20 2.91
N ILE A 21 38.53 13.52 1.65
CA ILE A 21 37.50 13.46 0.59
C ILE A 21 36.99 12.02 0.40
N LEU A 22 37.88 11.05 0.40
CA LEU A 22 37.53 9.63 0.23
C LEU A 22 36.70 9.11 1.40
N ILE A 23 37.04 9.49 2.63
CA ILE A 23 36.26 9.16 3.84
C ILE A 23 34.88 9.81 3.78
N LEU A 24 34.78 11.06 3.35
CA LEU A 24 33.51 11.77 3.21
C LEU A 24 32.58 11.13 2.15
N LEU A 25 33.14 10.73 1.02
CA LEU A 25 32.41 10.00 -0.03
C LEU A 25 31.91 8.66 0.47
N PHE A 26 32.73 7.94 1.24
CA PHE A 26 32.33 6.66 1.82
C PHE A 26 31.20 6.81 2.84
N PHE A 27 31.23 7.86 3.66
CA PHE A 27 30.14 8.21 4.58
C PHE A 27 28.84 8.56 3.82
N LEU A 28 28.94 9.34 2.75
CA LEU A 28 27.78 9.67 1.92
C LEU A 28 27.16 8.43 1.27
N LEU A 29 27.96 7.47 0.82
CA LEU A 29 27.45 6.20 0.28
C LEU A 29 26.75 5.35 1.34
N ILE A 30 27.28 5.31 2.57
CA ILE A 30 26.61 4.60 3.67
C ILE A 30 25.27 5.25 4.02
N VAL A 31 25.23 6.58 4.15
CA VAL A 31 24.01 7.33 4.45
C VAL A 31 22.98 7.16 3.33
N TYR A 32 23.42 7.23 2.08
CA TYR A 32 22.55 7.01 0.92
C TYR A 32 21.99 5.57 0.88
N GLY A 33 22.83 4.57 1.18
CA GLY A 33 22.38 3.18 1.34
C GLY A 33 21.37 3.00 2.46
N TYR A 34 21.57 3.65 3.60
CA TYR A 34 20.62 3.61 4.71
C TYR A 34 19.26 4.22 4.36
N ILE A 35 19.24 5.32 3.62
CA ILE A 35 18.01 6.00 3.21
C ILE A 35 17.25 5.19 2.15
N THR A 36 17.97 4.55 1.21
CA THR A 36 17.33 3.83 0.11
C THR A 36 16.90 2.41 0.46
N PHE A 37 17.57 1.74 1.40
CA PHE A 37 17.27 0.34 1.77
C PHE A 37 16.59 0.20 3.14
N GLY A 38 16.52 1.26 3.94
CA GLY A 38 15.93 1.20 5.29
C GLY A 38 14.42 1.19 5.33
N ASP A 39 13.75 1.84 4.37
CA ASP A 39 12.30 2.06 4.43
C ASP A 39 11.45 0.91 3.88
N GLU A 40 11.96 0.10 2.94
CA GLU A 40 11.15 -0.95 2.32
C GLU A 40 10.85 -2.14 3.26
N ASN A 41 11.80 -2.53 4.12
CA ASN A 41 11.59 -3.67 5.01
C ASN A 41 10.62 -3.37 6.16
N VAL A 42 10.67 -2.15 6.72
CA VAL A 42 9.76 -1.73 7.80
C VAL A 42 8.33 -1.60 7.29
N SER A 43 8.14 -1.09 6.08
CA SER A 43 6.81 -0.92 5.49
C SER A 43 6.13 -2.25 5.14
N GLN A 44 6.88 -3.27 4.72
CA GLN A 44 6.32 -4.59 4.42
C GLN A 44 5.86 -5.35 5.67
N GLU A 45 6.64 -5.33 6.74
CA GLU A 45 6.28 -6.00 8.00
C GLU A 45 5.06 -5.32 8.64
N GLU A 46 4.99 -4.00 8.61
CA GLU A 46 3.84 -3.24 9.08
C GLU A 46 2.58 -3.50 8.25
N SER A 47 2.71 -3.57 6.94
CA SER A 47 1.61 -3.90 6.02
C SER A 47 1.08 -5.32 6.24
N LEU A 48 1.96 -6.32 6.39
CA LEU A 48 1.59 -7.70 6.71
C LEU A 48 0.84 -7.80 8.04
N THR A 49 1.31 -7.08 9.06
CA THR A 49 0.65 -7.05 10.38
C THR A 49 -0.75 -6.42 10.29
N LYS A 50 -0.92 -5.36 9.50
CA LYS A 50 -2.21 -4.70 9.28
C LYS A 50 -3.15 -5.57 8.45
N THR A 51 -2.64 -6.25 7.41
CA THR A 51 -3.42 -7.22 6.64
C THR A 51 -3.95 -8.34 7.52
N HIS A 52 -3.10 -8.92 8.37
CA HIS A 52 -3.53 -9.97 9.31
C HIS A 52 -4.58 -9.46 10.30
N LYS A 53 -4.47 -8.22 10.78
CA LYS A 53 -5.50 -7.59 11.62
C LYS A 53 -6.83 -7.46 10.90
N CYS A 54 -6.84 -7.12 9.60
CA CYS A 54 -8.07 -7.06 8.81
C CYS A 54 -8.71 -8.44 8.65
N GLU A 55 -7.90 -9.49 8.46
CA GLU A 55 -8.41 -10.87 8.42
C GLU A 55 -9.03 -11.32 9.73
N MET A 56 -8.46 -10.92 10.88
CA MET A 56 -9.04 -11.20 12.20
C MET A 56 -10.40 -10.54 12.44
N LEU A 57 -10.73 -9.48 11.71
CA LEU A 57 -12.02 -8.78 11.78
C LEU A 57 -13.08 -9.42 10.86
N LYS A 58 -12.79 -10.56 10.24
CA LYS A 58 -13.66 -11.17 9.25
C LYS A 58 -15.09 -11.37 9.74
N GLU A 59 -15.28 -11.97 10.92
CA GLU A 59 -16.60 -12.22 11.48
C GLU A 59 -17.38 -10.92 11.72
N ASP A 60 -16.73 -9.89 12.26
CA ASP A 60 -17.35 -8.58 12.49
C ASP A 60 -17.72 -7.90 11.17
N ILE A 61 -16.86 -8.05 10.14
CA ILE A 61 -17.10 -7.49 8.80
C ILE A 61 -18.29 -8.20 8.13
N GLU A 62 -18.35 -9.52 8.22
CA GLU A 62 -19.47 -10.32 7.68
C GLU A 62 -20.80 -9.93 8.34
N GLU A 63 -20.82 -9.82 9.68
CA GLU A 63 -22.01 -9.38 10.40
C GLU A 63 -22.43 -7.95 10.02
N GLN A 64 -21.46 -7.04 9.91
CA GLN A 64 -21.71 -5.68 9.49
C GLN A 64 -22.24 -5.60 8.05
N SER A 65 -21.63 -6.33 7.11
CA SER A 65 -22.05 -6.38 5.71
C SER A 65 -23.51 -6.85 5.59
N PHE A 66 -23.85 -7.90 6.31
CA PHE A 66 -25.20 -8.44 6.37
C PHE A 66 -26.21 -7.41 6.93
N ARG A 67 -25.91 -6.78 8.07
CA ARG A 67 -26.76 -5.77 8.70
C ARG A 67 -26.97 -4.52 7.84
N SER A 68 -25.97 -4.16 7.06
CA SER A 68 -26.01 -2.99 6.17
C SER A 68 -26.67 -3.28 4.81
N GLY A 69 -27.02 -4.55 4.55
CA GLY A 69 -27.58 -4.97 3.27
C GLY A 69 -26.58 -5.00 2.12
N TYR A 70 -25.27 -5.10 2.45
CA TYR A 70 -24.21 -5.21 1.43
C TYR A 70 -23.99 -6.66 0.97
N GLY A 71 -24.66 -7.62 1.62
CA GLY A 71 -24.64 -9.04 1.24
C GLY A 71 -23.43 -9.80 1.75
N GLU A 72 -23.01 -10.81 1.00
CA GLU A 72 -21.88 -11.69 1.33
C GLU A 72 -20.55 -10.96 1.13
N VAL A 73 -19.57 -11.24 2.00
CA VAL A 73 -18.23 -10.65 1.89
C VAL A 73 -17.37 -11.48 0.94
N GLU A 74 -17.03 -10.90 -0.20
CA GLU A 74 -16.22 -11.53 -1.24
C GLU A 74 -14.71 -11.39 -0.98
N LYS A 75 -14.28 -10.23 -0.48
CA LYS A 75 -12.86 -9.92 -0.25
C LYS A 75 -12.69 -8.99 0.93
N ILE A 76 -11.66 -9.25 1.76
CA ILE A 76 -11.20 -8.36 2.83
C ILE A 76 -9.73 -8.08 2.59
N PHE A 77 -9.29 -6.82 2.75
CA PHE A 77 -7.89 -6.44 2.59
C PHE A 77 -7.56 -5.15 3.33
N TYR A 78 -6.28 -4.97 3.64
CA TYR A 78 -5.76 -3.70 4.12
C TYR A 78 -5.43 -2.79 2.95
N SER A 79 -5.85 -1.53 3.01
CA SER A 79 -5.49 -0.49 2.05
C SER A 79 -4.42 0.43 2.62
N PRO A 80 -3.18 0.42 2.10
CA PRO A 80 -2.15 1.38 2.50
C PRO A 80 -2.57 2.83 2.24
N LYS A 81 -3.24 3.10 1.12
CA LYS A 81 -3.73 4.44 0.75
C LYS A 81 -4.73 5.03 1.74
N LYS A 82 -5.60 4.20 2.28
CA LYS A 82 -6.62 4.62 3.26
C LYS A 82 -6.16 4.39 4.70
N ASN A 83 -5.07 3.65 4.90
CA ASN A 83 -4.63 3.15 6.19
C ASN A 83 -5.78 2.48 6.96
N SER A 84 -6.58 1.68 6.26
CA SER A 84 -7.83 1.10 6.75
C SER A 84 -8.07 -0.30 6.21
N CYS A 85 -8.92 -1.07 6.90
CA CYS A 85 -9.45 -2.32 6.38
C CYS A 85 -10.62 -2.04 5.44
N LEU A 86 -10.53 -2.52 4.22
CA LEU A 86 -11.59 -2.45 3.23
C LEU A 86 -12.17 -3.84 2.99
N TYR A 87 -13.45 -3.89 2.63
CA TYR A 87 -14.08 -5.12 2.19
C TYR A 87 -14.99 -4.91 0.98
N VAL A 88 -15.15 -5.94 0.20
CA VAL A 88 -16.09 -6.00 -0.92
C VAL A 88 -17.28 -6.84 -0.49
N GLY A 89 -18.46 -6.22 -0.43
CA GLY A 89 -19.73 -6.92 -0.27
C GLY A 89 -20.32 -7.25 -1.64
N LYS A 90 -20.91 -8.43 -1.75
CA LYS A 90 -21.62 -8.91 -2.93
C LYS A 90 -23.07 -9.20 -2.56
N ASN A 91 -24.00 -8.56 -3.23
CA ASN A 91 -25.42 -8.81 -3.07
C ASN A 91 -26.01 -9.35 -4.36
N GLU A 92 -26.69 -10.48 -4.27
CA GLU A 92 -27.38 -11.11 -5.39
C GLU A 92 -28.89 -11.01 -5.20
N SER A 93 -29.59 -10.45 -6.16
CA SER A 93 -31.04 -10.36 -6.17
C SER A 93 -31.60 -11.06 -7.40
N TYR A 94 -32.56 -11.96 -7.16
CA TYR A 94 -33.25 -12.71 -8.22
C TYR A 94 -34.70 -12.20 -8.31
N ILE A 95 -34.97 -11.43 -9.34
CA ILE A 95 -36.33 -10.96 -9.59
C ILE A 95 -36.78 -11.50 -10.97
N THR A 96 -37.71 -12.45 -10.98
CA THR A 96 -38.33 -12.96 -12.19
C THR A 96 -37.39 -13.17 -13.38
N ASP A 97 -36.51 -14.17 -13.28
CA ASP A 97 -35.52 -14.54 -14.31
C ASP A 97 -34.38 -13.53 -14.58
N ILE A 98 -34.36 -12.41 -13.86
CA ILE A 98 -33.27 -11.42 -13.90
C ILE A 98 -32.40 -11.61 -12.67
N ASN A 99 -31.13 -11.90 -12.90
CA ASN A 99 -30.11 -11.93 -11.83
C ASN A 99 -29.40 -10.56 -11.82
N ASP A 100 -29.58 -9.82 -10.73
CA ASP A 100 -28.86 -8.59 -10.45
C ASP A 100 -27.79 -8.86 -9.40
N VAL A 101 -26.53 -8.67 -9.77
CA VAL A 101 -25.37 -8.78 -8.86
C VAL A 101 -24.83 -7.40 -8.62
N SER A 102 -24.76 -6.99 -7.37
CA SER A 102 -24.12 -5.73 -7.01
C SER A 102 -22.88 -5.98 -6.14
N TYR A 103 -21.77 -5.29 -6.50
CA TYR A 103 -20.54 -5.24 -5.73
C TYR A 103 -20.40 -3.88 -5.07
N ILE A 104 -19.98 -3.88 -3.80
CA ILE A 104 -19.84 -2.66 -3.01
C ILE A 104 -18.51 -2.70 -2.28
N LEU A 105 -17.67 -1.69 -2.49
CA LEU A 105 -16.42 -1.49 -1.74
C LEU A 105 -16.69 -0.56 -0.56
N VAL A 106 -16.39 -1.01 0.65
CA VAL A 106 -16.68 -0.30 1.90
C VAL A 106 -15.44 -0.22 2.78
N ASP A 107 -15.25 0.92 3.42
CA ASP A 107 -14.29 1.08 4.52
C ASP A 107 -14.92 0.60 5.84
N TYR A 108 -14.27 -0.39 6.47
CA TYR A 108 -14.79 -1.03 7.69
C TYR A 108 -14.94 -0.05 8.85
N TYR A 109 -13.96 0.85 9.07
CA TYR A 109 -13.95 1.74 10.23
C TYR A 109 -14.86 2.95 10.03
N THR A 110 -14.84 3.57 8.86
CA THR A 110 -15.64 4.77 8.57
C THR A 110 -17.06 4.45 8.13
N LYS A 111 -17.33 3.21 7.69
CA LYS A 111 -18.57 2.76 7.06
C LYS A 111 -18.88 3.48 5.74
N GLU A 112 -17.88 4.12 5.16
CA GLU A 112 -17.99 4.83 3.88
C GLU A 112 -18.09 3.82 2.74
N GLU A 113 -19.15 3.95 1.93
CA GLU A 113 -19.25 3.27 0.65
C GLU A 113 -18.40 4.00 -0.38
N MET A 114 -17.31 3.38 -0.80
CA MET A 114 -16.32 4.00 -1.68
C MET A 114 -16.62 3.78 -3.17
N LYS A 115 -17.21 2.65 -3.50
CA LYS A 115 -17.53 2.25 -4.86
C LYS A 115 -18.69 1.25 -4.86
N ARG A 116 -19.62 1.44 -5.78
CA ARG A 116 -20.71 0.48 -6.07
C ARG A 116 -20.78 0.22 -7.56
N THR A 117 -21.08 -1.01 -7.94
CA THR A 117 -21.49 -1.36 -9.29
C THR A 117 -22.64 -2.36 -9.24
N SER A 118 -23.58 -2.22 -10.15
CA SER A 118 -24.72 -3.15 -10.31
C SER A 118 -24.65 -3.74 -11.70
N ILE A 119 -24.75 -5.05 -11.77
CA ILE A 119 -24.61 -5.83 -13.00
C ILE A 119 -25.88 -6.65 -13.18
N ILE A 120 -26.66 -6.31 -14.18
CA ILE A 120 -27.88 -7.04 -14.53
C ILE A 120 -27.52 -8.16 -15.52
N SER A 121 -28.09 -9.34 -15.35
CA SER A 121 -27.79 -10.51 -16.22
C SER A 121 -28.02 -10.29 -17.71
N LEU A 122 -28.86 -9.31 -18.07
CA LEU A 122 -29.16 -8.92 -19.45
C LEU A 122 -28.19 -7.85 -20.01
N ASP A 123 -27.26 -7.35 -19.21
CA ASP A 123 -26.30 -6.36 -19.68
C ASP A 123 -25.29 -6.99 -20.65
N GLU A 124 -25.20 -6.44 -21.86
CA GLU A 124 -24.24 -6.87 -22.88
C GLU A 124 -22.78 -6.57 -22.44
N ASP A 125 -22.59 -5.57 -21.58
CA ASP A 125 -21.29 -5.12 -21.05
C ASP A 125 -21.00 -5.60 -19.61
N LYS A 126 -21.66 -6.70 -19.19
CA LYS A 126 -21.51 -7.28 -17.85
C LYS A 126 -20.04 -7.48 -17.44
N ALA A 127 -19.27 -8.14 -18.30
CA ALA A 127 -17.87 -8.44 -18.02
C ALA A 127 -17.02 -7.16 -17.89
N LEU A 128 -17.35 -6.12 -18.65
CA LEU A 128 -16.67 -4.83 -18.59
C LEU A 128 -16.95 -4.11 -17.26
N LYS A 129 -18.19 -4.05 -16.84
CA LYS A 129 -18.60 -3.43 -15.56
C LYS A 129 -17.95 -4.11 -14.36
N GLU A 130 -17.89 -5.44 -14.36
CA GLU A 130 -17.24 -6.22 -13.32
C GLU A 130 -15.72 -5.94 -13.31
N SER A 131 -15.08 -5.98 -14.48
CA SER A 131 -13.65 -5.67 -14.63
C SER A 131 -13.32 -4.26 -14.14
N ASP A 132 -14.11 -3.25 -14.48
CA ASP A 132 -13.92 -1.86 -14.06
C ASP A 132 -14.06 -1.71 -12.53
N PHE A 133 -14.95 -2.48 -11.92
CA PHE A 133 -15.06 -2.51 -10.45
C PHE A 133 -13.79 -3.06 -9.82
N TRP A 134 -13.32 -4.23 -10.27
CA TRP A 134 -12.12 -4.86 -9.71
C TRP A 134 -10.86 -4.05 -9.95
N LEU A 135 -10.71 -3.41 -11.10
CA LEU A 135 -9.64 -2.44 -11.36
C LEU A 135 -9.68 -1.24 -10.39
N ALA A 136 -10.86 -0.81 -9.99
CA ALA A 136 -10.99 0.24 -8.98
C ALA A 136 -10.63 -0.26 -7.58
N VAL A 137 -10.95 -1.51 -7.23
CA VAL A 137 -10.55 -2.16 -5.96
C VAL A 137 -9.03 -2.30 -5.88
N ASP A 138 -8.38 -2.76 -6.95
CA ASP A 138 -6.94 -2.99 -6.98
C ASP A 138 -6.11 -1.71 -6.74
N LYS A 139 -6.64 -0.54 -7.10
CA LYS A 139 -6.00 0.75 -6.77
C LYS A 139 -5.85 1.02 -5.27
N TYR A 140 -6.58 0.30 -4.43
CA TYR A 140 -6.50 0.43 -2.97
C TYR A 140 -5.63 -0.66 -2.32
N THR A 141 -5.18 -1.65 -3.09
CA THR A 141 -4.29 -2.71 -2.60
C THR A 141 -2.81 -2.38 -2.80
N GLU A 142 -2.50 -1.42 -3.66
CA GLU A 142 -1.16 -0.86 -3.91
C GLU A 142 -0.92 0.32 -2.93
#